data_c27479ce09db0468f3c56f91a2f0b2a3
#
_entry.id   c27479ce09db0468f3c56f91a2f0b2a3
#
_cell.length_a   1.000
_cell.length_b   1.000
_cell.length_c   1.000
_cell.angle_alpha   90.00
_cell.angle_beta   90.00
_cell.angle_gamma   90.00
#
_symmetry.space_group_name_H-M   'P 1'
#
loop_
_entity.id
_entity.type
_entity.pdbx_description
1 polymer ?
#
loop_
_entity_poly.entity_id
_entity_poly.type
_entity_poly.pdbx_seq_one_letter_code
_entity_poly.pdbx_strand_id
1 'polypeptide(L)'
;MSVGISTACFYPAATEEALRCVAEAGAKVTEVFFNSPSELEPDFLRRISSIASDSGIRIRSIHPFTSFAEGYILFSQYERRFDDYREFYKKYYAAASAIGAKIVVLHGAKLPVNISTDEYAERLSLLVRDAREQGIILA
;
A
#
# COMPACT_ATOMS: atom_id res chain seq x y z
N MET A 1 -8.43 10.22 20.28
CA MET A 1 -7.71 9.14 19.57
C MET A 1 -8.73 8.44 18.67
N SER A 2 -8.52 8.32 17.37
CA SER A 2 -9.41 7.60 16.45
C SER A 2 -8.83 6.22 16.17
N VAL A 3 -9.67 5.19 16.26
CA VAL A 3 -9.32 3.83 15.86
C VAL A 3 -9.70 3.66 14.40
N GLY A 4 -8.84 3.05 13.59
CA GLY A 4 -9.10 2.67 12.20
C GLY A 4 -9.28 1.17 12.06
N ILE A 5 -9.97 0.77 10.98
CA ILE A 5 -10.14 -0.64 10.60
C ILE A 5 -9.51 -0.82 9.22
N SER A 6 -8.74 -1.89 9.03
CA SER A 6 -8.23 -2.27 7.70
C SER A 6 -9.29 -3.04 6.92
N THR A 7 -9.39 -2.78 5.61
CA THR A 7 -10.25 -3.57 4.73
C THR A 7 -9.85 -5.05 4.68
N ALA A 8 -8.59 -5.38 5.01
CA ALA A 8 -8.11 -6.76 5.13
C ALA A 8 -8.88 -7.59 6.17
N CYS A 9 -9.51 -6.95 7.17
CA CYS A 9 -10.34 -7.64 8.17
C CYS A 9 -11.57 -8.34 7.56
N PHE A 10 -11.95 -7.96 6.35
CA PHE A 10 -13.11 -8.51 5.66
C PHE A 10 -12.74 -9.45 4.50
N TYR A 11 -11.46 -9.80 4.37
CA TYR A 11 -11.05 -10.79 3.36
C TYR A 11 -11.85 -12.10 3.51
N PRO A 12 -12.37 -12.71 2.43
CA PRO A 12 -12.07 -12.47 1.01
C PRO A 12 -13.07 -11.54 0.27
N ALA A 13 -13.78 -10.67 0.97
CA ALA A 13 -14.64 -9.69 0.30
C ALA A 13 -13.81 -8.80 -0.65
N ALA A 14 -14.44 -8.38 -1.76
CA ALA A 14 -13.82 -7.42 -2.67
C ALA A 14 -13.51 -6.10 -1.92
N THR A 15 -12.43 -5.42 -2.30
CA THR A 15 -11.93 -4.24 -1.58
C THR A 15 -12.99 -3.14 -1.41
N GLU A 16 -13.82 -2.89 -2.43
CA GLU A 16 -14.92 -1.94 -2.37
C GLU A 16 -16.03 -2.37 -1.40
N GLU A 17 -16.33 -3.67 -1.31
CA GLU A 17 -17.30 -4.21 -0.35
C GLU A 17 -16.74 -4.16 1.07
N ALA A 18 -15.47 -4.53 1.23
CA ALA A 18 -14.78 -4.42 2.51
C ALA A 18 -14.78 -2.99 3.05
N LEU A 19 -14.60 -1.98 2.16
CA LEU A 19 -14.67 -0.57 2.55
C LEU A 19 -16.09 -0.16 3.01
N ARG A 20 -17.15 -0.70 2.39
CA ARG A 20 -18.53 -0.50 2.87
C ARG A 20 -18.75 -1.14 4.25
N CYS A 21 -18.25 -2.35 4.46
CA CYS A 21 -18.31 -2.99 5.77
C CYS A 21 -17.57 -2.16 6.86
N VAL A 22 -16.44 -1.54 6.52
CA VAL A 22 -15.74 -0.60 7.41
C VAL A 22 -16.63 0.59 7.77
N ALA A 23 -17.38 1.13 6.79
CA ALA A 23 -18.34 2.21 7.00
C ALA A 23 -19.48 1.80 7.94
N GLU A 24 -20.08 0.65 7.67
CA GLU A 24 -21.17 0.06 8.47
C GLU A 24 -20.74 -0.22 9.92
N ALA A 25 -19.47 -0.60 10.12
CA ALA A 25 -18.88 -0.74 11.45
C ALA A 25 -18.65 0.60 12.18
N GLY A 26 -18.94 1.73 11.53
CA GLY A 26 -18.84 3.07 12.11
C GLY A 26 -17.44 3.65 12.18
N ALA A 27 -16.44 3.03 11.55
CA ALA A 27 -15.09 3.55 11.52
C ALA A 27 -15.01 4.86 10.70
N LYS A 28 -14.17 5.79 11.16
CA LYS A 28 -13.94 7.08 10.48
C LYS A 28 -12.56 7.17 9.82
N VAL A 29 -11.75 6.15 10.04
CA VAL A 29 -10.40 6.04 9.47
C VAL A 29 -10.19 4.60 9.01
N THR A 30 -9.60 4.42 7.85
CA THR A 30 -9.31 3.09 7.30
C THR A 30 -7.93 3.00 6.70
N GLU A 31 -7.42 1.79 6.65
CA GLU A 31 -6.38 1.33 5.74
C GLU A 31 -7.06 0.56 4.61
N VAL A 32 -6.70 0.87 3.37
CA VAL A 32 -7.14 0.10 2.21
C VAL A 32 -6.07 -0.93 1.85
N PHE A 33 -6.41 -2.21 1.98
CA PHE A 33 -5.58 -3.31 1.50
C PHE A 33 -5.98 -3.61 0.06
N PHE A 34 -5.08 -3.35 -0.89
CA PHE A 34 -5.26 -3.74 -2.28
C PHE A 34 -4.97 -5.23 -2.46
N ASN A 35 -5.77 -5.91 -3.27
CA ASN A 35 -5.69 -7.35 -3.49
C ASN A 35 -5.22 -7.73 -4.89
N SER A 36 -5.24 -6.79 -5.84
CA SER A 36 -4.85 -7.07 -7.23
C SER A 36 -4.30 -5.84 -7.95
N PRO A 37 -3.54 -6.03 -9.07
CA PRO A 37 -3.06 -4.90 -9.88
C PRO A 37 -4.17 -4.05 -10.48
N SER A 38 -5.32 -4.64 -10.84
CA SER A 38 -6.46 -3.92 -11.41
C SER A 38 -7.09 -2.92 -10.44
N GLU A 39 -6.89 -3.10 -9.14
CA GLU A 39 -7.34 -2.17 -8.12
C GLU A 39 -6.51 -0.87 -8.05
N LEU A 40 -5.38 -0.83 -8.76
CA LEU A 40 -4.56 0.38 -8.89
C LEU A 40 -4.97 1.24 -10.11
N GLU A 41 -5.93 0.78 -10.89
CA GLU A 41 -6.39 1.50 -12.08
C GLU A 41 -7.28 2.70 -11.71
N PRO A 42 -7.24 3.79 -12.51
CA PRO A 42 -7.92 5.04 -12.18
C PRO A 42 -9.42 4.90 -11.89
N ASP A 43 -10.12 4.04 -12.64
CA ASP A 43 -11.56 3.82 -12.47
C ASP A 43 -11.88 3.20 -11.11
N PHE A 44 -11.08 2.23 -10.70
CA PHE A 44 -11.23 1.61 -9.39
C PHE A 44 -10.90 2.60 -8.26
N LEU A 45 -9.82 3.36 -8.40
CA LEU A 45 -9.44 4.38 -7.40
C LEU A 45 -10.51 5.46 -7.24
N ARG A 46 -11.17 5.88 -8.33
CA ARG A 46 -12.32 6.79 -8.24
C ARG A 46 -13.49 6.18 -7.46
N ARG A 47 -13.77 4.88 -7.68
CA ARG A 47 -14.82 4.15 -6.95
C ARG A 47 -14.52 4.11 -5.45
N ILE A 48 -13.29 3.76 -5.07
CA ILE A 48 -12.86 3.74 -3.65
C ILE A 48 -12.97 5.13 -3.02
N SER A 49 -12.53 6.17 -3.73
CA SER A 49 -12.65 7.56 -3.26
C SER A 49 -14.11 7.97 -3.03
N SER A 50 -15.02 7.62 -3.95
CA SER A 50 -16.44 7.91 -3.81
C SER A 50 -17.03 7.23 -2.58
N ILE A 51 -16.81 5.91 -2.40
CA ILE A 51 -17.30 5.16 -1.24
C ILE A 51 -16.80 5.79 0.06
N ALA A 52 -15.52 6.14 0.13
CA ALA A 52 -14.94 6.76 1.31
C ALA A 52 -15.56 8.13 1.61
N SER A 53 -15.72 8.96 0.58
CA SER A 53 -16.33 10.29 0.68
C SER A 53 -17.79 10.21 1.15
N ASP A 54 -18.58 9.37 0.49
CA ASP A 54 -20.03 9.23 0.76
C ASP A 54 -20.28 8.69 2.17
N SER A 55 -19.35 7.89 2.70
CA SER A 55 -19.41 7.32 4.06
C SER A 55 -18.72 8.19 5.12
N GLY A 56 -18.08 9.28 4.73
CA GLY A 56 -17.33 10.14 5.65
C GLY A 56 -16.12 9.44 6.28
N ILE A 57 -15.51 8.50 5.55
CA ILE A 57 -14.30 7.76 5.98
C ILE A 57 -13.07 8.42 5.38
N ARG A 58 -12.03 8.58 6.19
CA ARG A 58 -10.72 9.01 5.73
C ARG A 58 -9.81 7.80 5.52
N ILE A 59 -9.32 7.62 4.31
CA ILE A 59 -8.29 6.63 4.01
C ILE A 59 -6.95 7.19 4.50
N ARG A 60 -6.32 6.53 5.46
CA ARG A 60 -5.06 6.95 6.07
C ARG A 60 -3.85 6.34 5.40
N SER A 61 -3.93 5.05 5.11
CA SER A 61 -2.85 4.25 4.53
C SER A 61 -3.38 3.30 3.49
N ILE A 62 -2.49 2.85 2.64
CA ILE A 62 -2.71 1.68 1.79
C ILE A 62 -1.73 0.58 2.14
N HIS A 63 -2.16 -0.65 1.94
CA HIS A 63 -1.35 -1.84 2.12
C HIS A 63 -1.24 -2.58 0.78
N PRO A 64 -0.03 -2.74 0.24
CA PRO A 64 0.20 -3.46 -1.02
C PRO A 64 -0.11 -4.96 -0.90
N PHE A 65 -0.74 -5.54 -1.92
CA PHE A 65 -0.94 -7.00 -1.99
C PHE A 65 0.37 -7.78 -2.17
N THR A 66 1.44 -7.11 -2.59
CA THR A 66 2.77 -7.72 -2.76
C THR A 66 3.56 -7.86 -1.46
N SER A 67 3.03 -7.37 -0.35
CA SER A 67 3.73 -7.28 0.94
C SER A 67 4.31 -8.61 1.44
N PHE A 68 3.67 -9.75 1.13
CA PHE A 68 4.17 -11.07 1.51
C PHE A 68 5.46 -11.49 0.76
N ALA A 69 5.69 -10.92 -0.42
CA ALA A 69 6.80 -11.27 -1.31
C ALA A 69 7.94 -10.24 -1.31
N GLU A 70 7.83 -9.15 -0.56
CA GLU A 70 8.79 -8.03 -0.58
C GLU A 70 10.25 -8.47 -0.34
N GLY A 71 10.46 -9.40 0.59
CA GLY A 71 11.79 -9.94 0.85
C GLY A 71 12.45 -10.58 -0.37
N TYR A 72 11.66 -11.28 -1.20
CA TYR A 72 12.14 -11.92 -2.43
C TYR A 72 12.26 -10.99 -3.61
N ILE A 73 11.47 -9.93 -3.61
CA ILE A 73 11.33 -9.04 -4.76
C ILE A 73 12.27 -7.86 -4.61
N LEU A 74 12.19 -7.16 -3.49
CA LEU A 74 12.92 -5.90 -3.26
C LEU A 74 14.30 -6.15 -2.63
N PHE A 75 14.44 -7.22 -1.84
CA PHE A 75 15.64 -7.45 -1.02
C PHE A 75 16.37 -8.76 -1.36
N SER A 76 16.22 -9.26 -2.60
CA SER A 76 17.00 -10.41 -3.10
C SER A 76 18.26 -9.96 -3.82
N GLN A 77 19.23 -10.88 -4.01
CA GLN A 77 20.45 -10.62 -4.80
C GLN A 77 20.19 -10.37 -6.29
N TYR A 78 18.96 -10.52 -6.77
CA TYR A 78 18.63 -10.35 -8.18
C TYR A 78 18.24 -8.89 -8.46
N GLU A 79 19.21 -8.06 -8.85
CA GLU A 79 19.06 -6.60 -9.03
C GLU A 79 17.86 -6.21 -9.91
N ARG A 80 17.66 -6.86 -11.05
CA ARG A 80 16.53 -6.55 -11.94
C ARG A 80 15.16 -6.69 -11.26
N ARG A 81 15.02 -7.56 -10.25
CA ARG A 81 13.78 -7.62 -9.46
C ARG A 81 13.56 -6.34 -8.66
N PHE A 82 14.62 -5.84 -8.06
CA PHE A 82 14.54 -4.59 -7.32
C PHE A 82 14.16 -3.44 -8.25
N ASP A 83 14.82 -3.31 -9.40
CA ASP A 83 14.55 -2.24 -10.36
C ASP A 83 13.12 -2.28 -10.87
N ASP A 84 12.66 -3.45 -11.35
CA ASP A 84 11.30 -3.64 -11.87
C ASP A 84 10.23 -3.35 -10.80
N TYR A 85 10.45 -3.85 -9.57
CA TYR A 85 9.47 -3.65 -8.51
C TYR A 85 9.53 -2.27 -7.87
N ARG A 86 10.67 -1.61 -7.85
CA ARG A 86 10.78 -0.20 -7.51
C ARG A 86 9.91 0.65 -8.44
N GLU A 87 9.96 0.38 -9.76
CA GLU A 87 9.06 1.04 -10.71
C GLU A 87 7.59 0.68 -10.46
N PHE A 88 7.30 -0.58 -10.14
CA PHE A 88 5.95 -1.00 -9.80
C PHE A 88 5.43 -0.32 -8.52
N TYR A 89 6.28 -0.10 -7.52
CA TYR A 89 5.91 0.59 -6.28
C TYR A 89 5.46 2.03 -6.50
N LYS A 90 5.93 2.70 -7.54
CA LYS A 90 5.44 4.03 -7.93
C LYS A 90 3.93 4.02 -8.23
N LYS A 91 3.38 2.90 -8.70
CA LYS A 91 1.93 2.75 -8.88
C LYS A 91 1.19 2.77 -7.54
N TYR A 92 1.76 2.15 -6.49
CA TYR A 92 1.18 2.24 -5.14
C TYR A 92 1.22 3.67 -4.61
N TYR A 93 2.32 4.39 -4.82
CA TYR A 93 2.42 5.79 -4.38
C TYR A 93 1.40 6.67 -5.10
N ALA A 94 1.26 6.50 -6.42
CA ALA A 94 0.26 7.20 -7.21
C ALA A 94 -1.17 6.85 -6.77
N ALA A 95 -1.46 5.56 -6.52
CA ALA A 95 -2.76 5.11 -6.03
C ALA A 95 -3.07 5.70 -4.65
N ALA A 96 -2.11 5.68 -3.71
CA ALA A 96 -2.26 6.30 -2.40
C ALA A 96 -2.61 7.79 -2.52
N SER A 97 -1.86 8.52 -3.34
CA SER A 97 -2.11 9.94 -3.60
C SER A 97 -3.50 10.17 -4.19
N ALA A 98 -3.91 9.35 -5.17
CA ALA A 98 -5.21 9.48 -5.84
C ALA A 98 -6.41 9.31 -4.90
N ILE A 99 -6.30 8.44 -3.88
CA ILE A 99 -7.37 8.23 -2.88
C ILE A 99 -7.17 9.03 -1.58
N GLY A 100 -6.22 9.96 -1.56
CA GLY A 100 -5.95 10.84 -0.43
C GLY A 100 -5.22 10.21 0.75
N ALA A 101 -4.71 8.99 0.62
CA ALA A 101 -3.85 8.35 1.60
C ALA A 101 -2.47 9.03 1.63
N LYS A 102 -1.80 8.97 2.78
CA LYS A 102 -0.47 9.57 2.97
C LYS A 102 0.60 8.55 3.35
N ILE A 103 0.21 7.32 3.55
CA ILE A 103 1.11 6.25 4.01
C ILE A 103 0.93 5.04 3.10
N VAL A 104 2.05 4.47 2.69
CA VAL A 104 2.12 3.13 2.07
C VAL A 104 2.88 2.23 3.01
N VAL A 105 2.29 1.09 3.35
CA VAL A 105 2.91 0.11 4.25
C VAL A 105 3.94 -0.71 3.50
N LEU A 106 5.13 -0.86 4.06
CA LEU A 106 6.19 -1.74 3.58
C LEU A 106 6.59 -2.69 4.71
N HIS A 107 6.49 -3.99 4.49
CA HIS A 107 6.92 -4.97 5.51
C HIS A 107 8.42 -5.22 5.49
N GLY A 108 9.08 -4.92 4.39
CA GLY A 108 10.49 -5.24 4.21
C GLY A 108 10.76 -6.74 4.14
N ALA A 109 11.93 -7.14 4.60
CA ALA A 109 12.33 -8.55 4.61
C ALA A 109 11.92 -9.22 5.92
N LYS A 110 10.85 -10.01 5.90
CA LYS A 110 10.41 -10.83 7.04
C LYS A 110 11.24 -12.11 7.22
N LEU A 111 11.96 -12.53 6.20
CA LEU A 111 12.81 -13.71 6.18
C LEU A 111 14.27 -13.28 5.96
N PRO A 112 15.25 -14.12 6.33
CA PRO A 112 16.64 -13.85 6.00
C PRO A 112 16.82 -13.56 4.51
N VAL A 113 17.44 -12.44 4.20
CA VAL A 113 17.76 -12.02 2.83
C VAL A 113 19.25 -12.19 2.60
N ASN A 114 19.63 -12.51 1.36
CA ASN A 114 21.02 -12.77 0.97
C ASN A 114 21.70 -11.51 0.41
N ILE A 115 21.38 -10.34 0.96
CA ILE A 115 22.06 -9.07 0.66
C ILE A 115 22.65 -8.50 1.95
N SER A 116 23.64 -7.64 1.81
CA SER A 116 24.26 -6.98 2.97
C SER A 116 23.29 -5.98 3.62
N THR A 117 23.55 -5.63 4.87
CA THR A 117 22.79 -4.58 5.57
C THR A 117 22.90 -3.23 4.85
N ASP A 118 24.06 -2.92 4.29
CA ASP A 118 24.30 -1.66 3.56
C ASP A 118 23.46 -1.63 2.27
N GLU A 119 23.45 -2.71 1.50
CA GLU A 119 22.61 -2.83 0.30
C GLU A 119 21.11 -2.77 0.63
N TYR A 120 20.70 -3.40 1.74
CA TYR A 120 19.32 -3.31 2.22
C TYR A 120 18.95 -1.86 2.54
N ALA A 121 19.80 -1.14 3.28
CA ALA A 121 19.60 0.25 3.64
C ALA A 121 19.57 1.18 2.42
N GLU A 122 20.44 0.94 1.43
CA GLU A 122 20.45 1.68 0.18
C GLU A 122 19.14 1.52 -0.59
N ARG A 123 18.69 0.27 -0.80
CA ARG A 123 17.43 -0.02 -1.50
C ARG A 123 16.23 0.60 -0.79
N LEU A 124 16.18 0.48 0.54
CA LEU A 124 15.13 1.12 1.34
C LEU A 124 15.16 2.65 1.17
N SER A 125 16.33 3.25 1.16
CA SER A 125 16.51 4.69 0.95
C SER A 125 15.99 5.15 -0.41
N LEU A 126 16.21 4.34 -1.46
CA LEU A 126 15.69 4.60 -2.80
C LEU A 126 14.15 4.57 -2.81
N LEU A 127 13.53 3.56 -2.19
CA LEU A 127 12.06 3.45 -2.08
C LEU A 127 11.46 4.63 -1.30
N VAL A 128 12.08 5.01 -0.19
CA VAL A 128 11.65 6.17 0.62
C VAL A 128 11.76 7.47 -0.17
N ARG A 129 12.82 7.65 -0.96
CA ARG A 129 12.97 8.83 -1.82
C ARG A 129 11.86 8.91 -2.86
N ASP A 130 11.60 7.82 -3.58
CA ASP A 130 10.55 7.77 -4.60
C ASP A 130 9.15 8.04 -4.00
N ALA A 131 8.87 7.51 -2.81
CA ALA A 131 7.63 7.79 -2.09
C ALA A 131 7.49 9.28 -1.73
N ARG A 132 8.58 9.89 -1.20
CA ARG A 132 8.61 11.31 -0.83
C ARG A 132 8.38 12.25 -2.02
N GLU A 133 8.92 11.92 -3.19
CA GLU A 133 8.69 12.68 -4.43
C GLU A 133 7.20 12.78 -4.80
N GLN A 134 6.39 11.82 -4.35
CA GLN A 134 4.94 11.81 -4.52
C GLN A 134 4.16 12.25 -3.26
N GLY A 135 4.84 12.79 -2.26
CA GLY A 135 4.24 13.25 -1.00
C GLY A 135 3.72 12.12 -0.12
N ILE A 136 4.28 10.91 -0.26
CA ILE A 136 3.92 9.69 0.47
C ILE A 136 4.99 9.37 1.51
N ILE A 137 4.54 8.87 2.65
CA ILE A 137 5.38 8.28 3.69
C ILE A 137 5.38 6.77 3.48
N LEU A 138 6.56 6.19 3.34
CA LEU A 138 6.74 4.75 3.38
C LEU A 138 6.97 4.35 4.85
N ALA A 139 6.19 3.41 5.39
CA ALA A 139 6.20 3.03 6.81
C ALA A 139 6.06 1.51 7.01
#